data_429ad311ee73216df30661b3421ab80e
#
_entry.id   429ad311ee73216df30661b3421ab80e
#
_cell.length_a   1.000
_cell.length_b   1.000
_cell.length_c   1.000
_cell.angle_alpha   90.00
_cell.angle_beta   90.00
_cell.angle_gamma   90.00
#
_symmetry.space_group_name_H-M   'P 1'
#
loop_
_entity.id
_entity.type
_entity.pdbx_description
1 polymer ?
#
loop_
_entity_poly.entity_id
_entity_poly.type
_entity_poly.pdbx_seq_one_letter_code
_entity_poly.pdbx_strand_id
1 'polypeptide(L)'
;RRLTAYHESGHAIASFFLKNSDPVHYITIIPRGAAGGFTWYRKAEDAENFTSRGEMFDSIVSALGGRIAEQLFLDDISTGASNDIQQATNIARDMVMKYGMSEKLGPISFDDSSHSIFIGRDFGTTKSYSEETAATIDEEVKHLFDQAYAKCEALLREHADLLTGLAEYLLIHETIEGDDFRYYCEHGVMPVHPDDTIEPPAKVIRRMDEAPETPQPDAEAPAQPEAPSA
;
A
#
# COMPACT_ATOMS: atom_id res chain seq x y z
N ARG A 1 13.99 8.69 0.18
CA ARG A 1 14.23 7.65 -0.84
C ARG A 1 13.93 6.25 -0.33
N ARG A 2 14.43 5.83 0.86
CA ARG A 2 14.16 4.49 1.40
C ARG A 2 12.64 4.28 1.64
N LEU A 3 11.99 5.24 2.28
CA LEU A 3 10.54 5.21 2.50
C LEU A 3 9.79 5.04 1.17
N THR A 4 10.10 5.86 0.17
CA THR A 4 9.48 5.79 -1.17
C THR A 4 9.72 4.42 -1.82
N ALA A 5 10.94 3.87 -1.74
CA ALA A 5 11.24 2.58 -2.34
C ALA A 5 10.40 1.44 -1.73
N TYR A 6 10.26 1.38 -0.42
CA TYR A 6 9.39 0.40 0.24
C TYR A 6 7.91 0.63 -0.05
N HIS A 7 7.47 1.89 -0.08
CA HIS A 7 6.10 2.27 -0.41
C HIS A 7 5.70 1.80 -1.81
N GLU A 8 6.47 2.17 -2.84
CA GLU A 8 6.19 1.75 -4.23
C GLU A 8 6.33 0.24 -4.41
N SER A 9 7.30 -0.39 -3.74
CA SER A 9 7.43 -1.84 -3.74
C SER A 9 6.21 -2.52 -3.12
N GLY A 10 5.61 -1.93 -2.08
CA GLY A 10 4.39 -2.41 -1.46
C GLY A 10 3.22 -2.44 -2.43
N HIS A 11 2.99 -1.36 -3.18
CA HIS A 11 1.97 -1.29 -4.22
C HIS A 11 2.20 -2.33 -5.31
N ALA A 12 3.42 -2.42 -5.81
CA ALA A 12 3.77 -3.29 -6.92
C ALA A 12 3.62 -4.78 -6.54
N ILE A 13 4.17 -5.21 -5.40
CA ILE A 13 4.08 -6.59 -4.92
C ILE A 13 2.62 -6.96 -4.61
N ALA A 14 1.86 -6.09 -3.92
CA ALA A 14 0.45 -6.33 -3.68
C ALA A 14 -0.30 -6.57 -4.99
N SER A 15 -0.13 -5.68 -5.98
CA SER A 15 -0.81 -5.79 -7.27
C SER A 15 -0.45 -7.04 -8.04
N PHE A 16 0.83 -7.44 -8.04
CA PHE A 16 1.28 -8.60 -8.79
C PHE A 16 0.63 -9.92 -8.35
N PHE A 17 0.42 -10.09 -7.05
CA PHE A 17 -0.18 -11.30 -6.48
C PHE A 17 -1.70 -11.24 -6.34
N LEU A 18 -2.34 -10.14 -6.77
CA LEU A 18 -3.80 -10.02 -6.84
C LEU A 18 -4.30 -10.50 -8.21
N LYS A 19 -5.42 -11.24 -8.17
CA LYS A 19 -5.99 -11.87 -9.38
C LYS A 19 -6.52 -10.87 -10.40
N ASN A 20 -7.07 -9.76 -9.91
CA ASN A 20 -7.83 -8.81 -10.74
C ASN A 20 -7.13 -7.43 -10.81
N SER A 21 -5.83 -7.38 -10.56
CA SER A 21 -5.06 -6.14 -10.70
C SER A 21 -4.51 -5.99 -12.11
N ASP A 22 -4.47 -4.74 -12.59
CA ASP A 22 -3.79 -4.41 -13.83
C ASP A 22 -2.27 -4.68 -13.70
N PRO A 23 -1.62 -5.15 -14.78
CA PRO A 23 -0.18 -5.38 -14.76
C PRO A 23 0.59 -4.08 -14.52
N VAL A 24 1.64 -4.17 -13.73
CA VAL A 24 2.58 -3.08 -13.52
C VAL A 24 3.33 -2.79 -14.81
N HIS A 25 3.35 -1.54 -15.24
CA HIS A 25 4.06 -1.09 -16.43
C HIS A 25 5.47 -0.62 -16.10
N TYR A 26 5.64 0.17 -15.05
CA TYR A 26 6.93 0.48 -14.44
C TYR A 26 6.76 1.04 -13.03
N ILE A 27 7.85 0.99 -12.24
CA ILE A 27 7.93 1.49 -10.88
C ILE A 27 9.10 2.44 -10.81
N THR A 28 8.93 3.63 -10.22
CA THR A 28 10.01 4.59 -10.05
C THR A 28 9.95 5.31 -8.72
N ILE A 29 11.11 5.59 -8.15
CA ILE A 29 11.29 6.44 -6.96
C ILE A 29 11.85 7.83 -7.32
N ILE A 30 11.85 8.17 -8.60
CA ILE A 30 12.20 9.51 -9.06
C ILE A 30 10.99 10.41 -8.83
N PRO A 31 11.11 11.49 -8.03
CA PRO A 31 10.00 12.37 -7.73
C PRO A 31 9.45 13.05 -8.99
N ARG A 32 8.11 13.14 -9.06
CA ARG A 32 7.41 13.92 -10.10
C ARG A 32 6.33 14.79 -9.46
N GLY A 33 6.52 16.10 -9.50
CA GLY A 33 5.61 17.04 -8.85
C GLY A 33 5.59 16.86 -7.33
N ALA A 34 4.41 16.62 -6.76
CA ALA A 34 4.23 16.37 -5.32
C ALA A 34 4.42 14.88 -4.92
N ALA A 35 4.53 13.96 -5.88
CA ALA A 35 4.72 12.54 -5.62
C ALA A 35 6.21 12.22 -5.45
N GLY A 36 6.55 11.46 -4.41
CA GLY A 36 7.92 11.00 -4.13
C GLY A 36 8.39 9.87 -5.05
N GLY A 37 7.45 9.11 -5.61
CA GLY A 37 7.61 8.03 -6.56
C GLY A 37 6.24 7.68 -7.14
N PHE A 38 6.15 6.68 -7.98
CA PHE A 38 4.88 6.11 -8.40
C PHE A 38 5.04 4.75 -9.10
N THR A 39 4.00 3.95 -8.95
CA THR A 39 3.82 2.69 -9.65
C THR A 39 2.75 2.88 -10.73
N TRP A 40 3.10 2.66 -11.99
CA TRP A 40 2.19 2.82 -13.11
C TRP A 40 1.66 1.47 -13.61
N TYR A 41 0.34 1.41 -13.78
CA TYR A 41 -0.37 0.23 -14.23
C TYR A 41 -0.85 0.42 -15.66
N ARG A 42 -0.82 -0.65 -16.46
CA ARG A 42 -1.33 -0.66 -17.82
C ARG A 42 -2.63 -1.46 -17.84
N LYS A 43 -3.74 -0.79 -18.20
CA LYS A 43 -4.97 -1.52 -18.48
C LYS A 43 -4.77 -2.49 -19.64
N ALA A 44 -5.34 -3.69 -19.52
CA ALA A 44 -5.39 -4.64 -20.62
C ALA A 44 -6.14 -3.99 -21.81
N GLU A 45 -5.68 -4.26 -23.04
CA GLU A 45 -6.31 -3.70 -24.26
C GLU A 45 -7.76 -4.17 -24.43
N ASP A 46 -8.09 -5.36 -23.87
CA ASP A 46 -9.42 -5.95 -23.87
C ASP A 46 -10.22 -5.70 -22.59
N ALA A 47 -9.83 -4.68 -21.79
CA ALA A 47 -10.52 -4.39 -20.53
C ALA A 47 -12.01 -4.10 -20.79
N GLU A 48 -12.88 -4.86 -20.15
CA GLU A 48 -14.32 -4.62 -20.21
C GLU A 48 -14.68 -3.23 -19.66
N ASN A 49 -15.76 -2.64 -20.18
CA ASN A 49 -16.23 -1.32 -19.74
C ASN A 49 -16.82 -1.34 -18.32
N PHE A 50 -16.94 -2.52 -17.70
CA PHE A 50 -17.52 -2.71 -16.39
C PHE A 50 -16.47 -3.29 -15.44
N THR A 51 -16.42 -2.71 -14.22
CA THR A 51 -15.53 -3.16 -13.16
C THR A 51 -16.29 -4.07 -12.21
N SER A 52 -15.80 -5.27 -11.98
CA SER A 52 -16.40 -6.24 -11.07
C SER A 52 -16.14 -5.89 -9.59
N ARG A 53 -16.93 -6.48 -8.68
CA ARG A 53 -16.72 -6.37 -7.22
C ARG A 53 -15.30 -6.83 -6.84
N GLY A 54 -14.79 -7.89 -7.48
CA GLY A 54 -13.45 -8.42 -7.21
C GLY A 54 -12.34 -7.44 -7.62
N GLU A 55 -12.48 -6.80 -8.78
CA GLU A 55 -11.52 -5.78 -9.25
C GLU A 55 -11.52 -4.55 -8.35
N MET A 56 -12.71 -4.07 -7.92
CA MET A 56 -12.80 -2.95 -6.99
C MET A 56 -12.17 -3.30 -5.63
N PHE A 57 -12.42 -4.50 -5.11
CA PHE A 57 -11.82 -4.94 -3.86
C PHE A 57 -10.30 -5.09 -3.97
N ASP A 58 -9.79 -5.70 -5.04
CA ASP A 58 -8.35 -5.82 -5.27
C ASP A 58 -7.68 -4.44 -5.47
N SER A 59 -8.41 -3.46 -6.03
CA SER A 59 -7.94 -2.07 -6.10
C SER A 59 -7.77 -1.42 -4.71
N ILE A 60 -8.66 -1.72 -3.75
CA ILE A 60 -8.49 -1.28 -2.36
C ILE A 60 -7.24 -1.93 -1.75
N VAL A 61 -7.07 -3.24 -1.94
CA VAL A 61 -5.90 -3.99 -1.44
C VAL A 61 -4.60 -3.40 -1.98
N SER A 62 -4.53 -3.17 -3.29
CA SER A 62 -3.36 -2.58 -3.96
C SER A 62 -3.06 -1.16 -3.45
N ALA A 63 -4.08 -0.32 -3.29
CA ALA A 63 -3.92 1.04 -2.77
C ALA A 63 -3.37 1.07 -1.34
N LEU A 64 -3.64 0.06 -0.52
CA LEU A 64 -3.09 -0.05 0.83
C LEU A 64 -1.64 -0.54 0.88
N GLY A 65 -1.10 -1.05 -0.24
CA GLY A 65 0.21 -1.70 -0.32
C GLY A 65 1.35 -0.83 0.20
N GLY A 66 1.41 0.43 -0.24
CA GLY A 66 2.45 1.37 0.20
C GLY A 66 2.43 1.63 1.71
N ARG A 67 1.24 1.90 2.26
CA ARG A 67 1.04 2.15 3.69
C ARG A 67 1.44 0.97 4.56
N ILE A 68 1.04 -0.24 4.15
CA ILE A 68 1.31 -1.46 4.91
C ILE A 68 2.80 -1.83 4.79
N ALA A 69 3.43 -1.61 3.64
CA ALA A 69 4.86 -1.79 3.47
C ALA A 69 5.67 -0.86 4.40
N GLU A 70 5.29 0.42 4.51
CA GLU A 70 5.90 1.34 5.48
C GLU A 70 5.83 0.77 6.90
N GLN A 71 4.65 0.35 7.33
CA GLN A 71 4.42 -0.19 8.66
C GLN A 71 5.21 -1.46 8.95
N LEU A 72 5.30 -2.39 7.99
CA LEU A 72 5.93 -3.70 8.19
C LEU A 72 7.46 -3.65 8.14
N PHE A 73 8.04 -2.74 7.33
CA PHE A 73 9.46 -2.76 7.01
C PHE A 73 10.24 -1.54 7.51
N LEU A 74 9.54 -0.48 7.95
CA LEU A 74 10.17 0.75 8.41
C LEU A 74 9.82 1.11 9.85
N ASP A 75 8.96 0.32 10.51
CA ASP A 75 8.44 0.52 11.87
C ASP A 75 7.79 1.91 12.10
N ASP A 76 7.43 2.60 11.02
CA ASP A 76 6.80 3.92 11.07
C ASP A 76 5.89 4.10 9.85
N ILE A 77 5.06 5.13 9.90
CA ILE A 77 4.07 5.44 8.89
C ILE A 77 4.17 6.91 8.53
N SER A 78 4.01 7.21 7.24
CA SER A 78 4.14 8.57 6.75
C SER A 78 2.81 9.16 6.26
N THR A 79 2.81 10.46 6.05
CA THR A 79 1.70 11.16 5.37
C THR A 79 1.68 10.90 3.86
N GLY A 80 2.71 10.26 3.30
CA GLY A 80 2.81 9.95 1.88
C GLY A 80 1.66 9.11 1.37
N ALA A 81 1.17 8.17 2.19
CA ALA A 81 0.05 7.30 1.86
C ALA A 81 -1.35 7.98 1.93
N SER A 82 -1.44 9.29 2.17
CA SER A 82 -2.74 9.95 2.36
C SER A 82 -3.66 9.86 1.14
N ASN A 83 -3.10 9.98 -0.05
CA ASN A 83 -3.86 9.86 -1.29
C ASN A 83 -4.35 8.42 -1.53
N ASP A 84 -3.53 7.44 -1.23
CA ASP A 84 -3.87 6.01 -1.39
C ASP A 84 -4.99 5.60 -0.44
N ILE A 85 -4.93 6.05 0.81
CA ILE A 85 -5.99 5.85 1.80
C ILE A 85 -7.28 6.53 1.35
N GLN A 86 -7.21 7.75 0.81
CA GLN A 86 -8.37 8.45 0.29
C GLN A 86 -8.99 7.71 -0.89
N GLN A 87 -8.18 7.23 -1.83
CA GLN A 87 -8.64 6.45 -2.97
C GLN A 87 -9.29 5.14 -2.52
N ALA A 88 -8.64 4.36 -1.63
CA ALA A 88 -9.17 3.14 -1.07
C ALA A 88 -10.53 3.37 -0.36
N THR A 89 -10.64 4.45 0.41
CA THR A 89 -11.89 4.84 1.10
C THR A 89 -13.00 5.18 0.10
N ASN A 90 -12.69 5.93 -0.95
CA ASN A 90 -13.67 6.28 -1.97
C ASN A 90 -14.17 5.03 -2.72
N ILE A 91 -13.28 4.11 -3.08
CA ILE A 91 -13.67 2.84 -3.73
C ILE A 91 -14.59 2.03 -2.81
N ALA A 92 -14.25 1.88 -1.53
CA ALA A 92 -15.07 1.14 -0.58
C ALA A 92 -16.46 1.78 -0.40
N ARG A 93 -16.54 3.12 -0.36
CA ARG A 93 -17.81 3.85 -0.32
C ARG A 93 -18.63 3.65 -1.59
N ASP A 94 -18.01 3.74 -2.76
CA ASP A 94 -18.68 3.53 -4.04
C ASP A 94 -19.25 2.10 -4.14
N MET A 95 -18.50 1.10 -3.69
CA MET A 95 -18.98 -0.29 -3.64
C MET A 95 -20.26 -0.43 -2.81
N VAL A 96 -20.30 0.19 -1.63
CA VAL A 96 -21.43 0.09 -0.71
C VAL A 96 -22.61 0.98 -1.13
N MET A 97 -22.34 2.26 -1.43
CA MET A 97 -23.39 3.26 -1.59
C MET A 97 -23.89 3.40 -3.02
N LYS A 98 -23.00 3.25 -4.02
CA LYS A 98 -23.32 3.51 -5.42
C LYS A 98 -23.66 2.25 -6.18
N TYR A 99 -22.87 1.19 -5.99
CA TYR A 99 -22.98 -0.02 -6.79
C TYR A 99 -23.76 -1.16 -6.11
N GLY A 100 -24.23 -0.96 -4.86
CA GLY A 100 -25.01 -1.95 -4.13
C GLY A 100 -24.28 -3.28 -3.93
N MET A 101 -22.95 -3.22 -3.69
CA MET A 101 -22.10 -4.41 -3.56
C MET A 101 -21.95 -4.90 -2.12
N SER A 102 -22.71 -4.35 -1.15
CA SER A 102 -22.78 -4.82 0.23
C SER A 102 -23.78 -5.97 0.33
N GLU A 103 -23.41 -7.06 1.00
CA GLU A 103 -24.31 -8.19 1.26
C GLU A 103 -25.38 -7.83 2.30
N LYS A 104 -25.04 -6.99 3.27
CA LYS A 104 -25.93 -6.58 4.36
C LYS A 104 -27.01 -5.60 3.90
N LEU A 105 -26.63 -4.64 3.05
CA LEU A 105 -27.51 -3.60 2.53
C LEU A 105 -28.25 -4.03 1.24
N GLY A 106 -27.73 -5.03 0.53
CA GLY A 106 -28.28 -5.49 -0.75
C GLY A 106 -28.00 -4.55 -1.93
N PRO A 107 -28.60 -4.84 -3.10
CA PRO A 107 -28.34 -4.09 -4.34
C PRO A 107 -29.17 -2.79 -4.38
N ILE A 108 -28.93 -1.90 -3.44
CA ILE A 108 -29.61 -0.59 -3.31
C ILE A 108 -28.57 0.50 -3.47
N SER A 109 -28.88 1.56 -4.23
CA SER A 109 -28.08 2.76 -4.31
C SER A 109 -28.51 3.79 -3.26
N PHE A 110 -27.56 4.24 -2.45
CA PHE A 110 -27.70 5.31 -1.46
C PHE A 110 -26.99 6.58 -1.91
N ASP A 111 -26.53 6.65 -3.18
CA ASP A 111 -25.82 7.80 -3.73
C ASP A 111 -26.82 8.87 -4.19
N ASP A 112 -26.90 9.97 -3.44
CA ASP A 112 -27.78 11.11 -3.71
C ASP A 112 -27.17 12.10 -4.75
N SER A 113 -26.01 11.82 -5.31
CA SER A 113 -25.30 12.73 -6.24
C SER A 113 -26.08 13.06 -7.53
N SER A 114 -27.07 12.23 -7.88
CA SER A 114 -27.92 12.43 -9.06
C SER A 114 -29.10 13.41 -8.86
N HIS A 115 -29.38 13.85 -7.64
CA HIS A 115 -30.54 14.70 -7.32
C HIS A 115 -30.23 16.19 -7.18
N SER A 116 -28.98 16.63 -7.34
CA SER A 116 -28.60 18.03 -7.28
C SER A 116 -28.62 18.73 -8.66
N ILE A 117 -29.67 18.52 -9.46
CA ILE A 117 -29.90 19.34 -10.66
C ILE A 117 -30.84 20.49 -10.31
N PHE A 118 -30.25 21.69 -10.27
CA PHE A 118 -30.96 22.99 -10.33
C PHE A 118 -31.93 23.33 -9.20
N ILE A 119 -31.46 23.77 -8.05
CA ILE A 119 -32.07 24.90 -7.36
C ILE A 119 -30.94 25.66 -6.61
N GLY A 120 -30.68 26.90 -7.02
CA GLY A 120 -29.75 27.78 -6.33
C GLY A 120 -30.20 28.09 -4.92
N ARG A 121 -29.23 28.03 -4.02
CA ARG A 121 -29.16 28.30 -2.59
C ARG A 121 -29.12 27.08 -1.69
N ASP A 122 -28.01 27.02 -0.95
CA ASP A 122 -27.76 26.41 0.37
C ASP A 122 -28.98 25.80 1.07
N PHE A 123 -29.33 24.59 0.73
CA PHE A 123 -30.03 23.69 1.65
C PHE A 123 -29.17 22.45 1.80
N GLY A 124 -28.76 22.18 3.05
CA GLY A 124 -27.93 21.04 3.39
C GLY A 124 -28.43 19.76 2.71
N THR A 125 -27.51 18.96 2.18
CA THR A 125 -27.80 17.66 1.56
C THR A 125 -28.52 16.80 2.61
N THR A 126 -29.85 16.73 2.48
CA THR A 126 -30.67 15.87 3.34
C THR A 126 -30.42 14.44 2.88
N LYS A 127 -29.86 13.61 3.74
CA LYS A 127 -29.69 12.17 3.47
C LYS A 127 -31.05 11.58 3.11
N SER A 128 -31.14 10.76 2.06
CA SER A 128 -32.36 10.08 1.64
C SER A 128 -32.66 8.82 2.46
N TYR A 129 -31.80 8.49 3.44
CA TYR A 129 -31.88 7.27 4.25
C TYR A 129 -31.77 7.57 5.75
N SER A 130 -32.25 6.62 6.60
CA SER A 130 -32.28 6.75 8.05
C SER A 130 -30.87 6.75 8.68
N GLU A 131 -30.77 7.23 9.91
CA GLU A 131 -29.51 7.16 10.70
C GLU A 131 -29.06 5.71 10.95
N GLU A 132 -29.99 4.77 11.07
CA GLU A 132 -29.70 3.33 11.19
C GLU A 132 -29.03 2.82 9.90
N THR A 133 -29.56 3.20 8.74
CA THR A 133 -28.94 2.86 7.44
C THR A 133 -27.58 3.51 7.31
N ALA A 134 -27.40 4.78 7.74
CA ALA A 134 -26.11 5.45 7.73
C ALA A 134 -25.08 4.71 8.58
N ALA A 135 -25.44 4.26 9.77
CA ALA A 135 -24.55 3.48 10.64
C ALA A 135 -24.17 2.15 9.97
N THR A 136 -25.13 1.48 9.29
CA THR A 136 -24.84 0.24 8.57
C THR A 136 -23.92 0.48 7.37
N ILE A 137 -24.07 1.58 6.64
CA ILE A 137 -23.15 1.98 5.56
C ILE A 137 -21.72 2.14 6.10
N ASP A 138 -21.55 2.86 7.21
CA ASP A 138 -20.24 3.08 7.82
C ASP A 138 -19.61 1.75 8.29
N GLU A 139 -20.40 0.84 8.88
CA GLU A 139 -19.94 -0.51 9.24
C GLU A 139 -19.48 -1.31 8.04
N GLU A 140 -20.24 -1.33 6.95
CA GLU A 140 -19.91 -2.09 5.73
C GLU A 140 -18.68 -1.52 5.02
N VAL A 141 -18.54 -0.20 4.93
CA VAL A 141 -17.33 0.45 4.40
C VAL A 141 -16.11 0.07 5.23
N LYS A 142 -16.23 0.18 6.56
CA LYS A 142 -15.14 -0.22 7.47
C LYS A 142 -14.79 -1.70 7.33
N HIS A 143 -15.79 -2.57 7.23
CA HIS A 143 -15.59 -4.00 7.08
C HIS A 143 -14.82 -4.35 5.80
N LEU A 144 -15.20 -3.76 4.65
CA LEU A 144 -14.46 -3.91 3.39
C LEU A 144 -13.00 -3.46 3.52
N PHE A 145 -12.81 -2.33 4.18
CA PHE A 145 -11.47 -1.77 4.39
C PHE A 145 -10.62 -2.68 5.27
N ASP A 146 -11.17 -3.16 6.40
CA ASP A 146 -10.48 -4.08 7.31
C ASP A 146 -10.12 -5.41 6.63
N GLN A 147 -11.02 -5.95 5.79
CA GLN A 147 -10.75 -7.16 4.99
C GLN A 147 -9.63 -6.93 3.97
N ALA A 148 -9.65 -5.81 3.27
CA ALA A 148 -8.63 -5.45 2.30
C ALA A 148 -7.26 -5.24 2.98
N TYR A 149 -7.25 -4.58 4.14
CA TYR A 149 -6.06 -4.37 4.95
C TYR A 149 -5.44 -5.70 5.37
N ALA A 150 -6.24 -6.61 5.96
CA ALA A 150 -5.77 -7.92 6.41
C ALA A 150 -5.24 -8.77 5.23
N LYS A 151 -5.93 -8.73 4.07
CA LYS A 151 -5.48 -9.42 2.85
C LYS A 151 -4.14 -8.87 2.35
N CYS A 152 -3.99 -7.55 2.30
CA CYS A 152 -2.76 -6.91 1.87
C CYS A 152 -1.60 -7.21 2.82
N GLU A 153 -1.82 -7.09 4.13
CA GLU A 153 -0.80 -7.40 5.14
C GLU A 153 -0.31 -8.85 5.04
N ALA A 154 -1.22 -9.81 4.92
CA ALA A 154 -0.88 -11.23 4.77
C ALA A 154 -0.04 -11.45 3.50
N LEU A 155 -0.44 -10.84 2.38
CA LEU A 155 0.24 -10.95 1.10
C LEU A 155 1.66 -10.34 1.15
N LEU A 156 1.82 -9.15 1.74
CA LEU A 156 3.14 -8.52 1.85
C LEU A 156 4.07 -9.26 2.83
N ARG A 157 3.53 -9.89 3.87
CA ARG A 157 4.32 -10.76 4.76
C ARG A 157 4.78 -12.03 4.05
N GLU A 158 3.91 -12.66 3.27
CA GLU A 158 4.23 -13.86 2.48
C GLU A 158 5.34 -13.59 1.47
N HIS A 159 5.36 -12.40 0.88
CA HIS A 159 6.33 -12.00 -0.15
C HIS A 159 7.35 -10.96 0.33
N ALA A 160 7.68 -10.98 1.63
CA ALA A 160 8.58 -10.01 2.27
C ALA A 160 9.96 -9.93 1.62
N ASP A 161 10.52 -11.07 1.22
CA ASP A 161 11.83 -11.12 0.56
C ASP A 161 11.80 -10.44 -0.82
N LEU A 162 10.73 -10.67 -1.61
CA LEU A 162 10.55 -10.01 -2.91
C LEU A 162 10.37 -8.50 -2.74
N LEU A 163 9.60 -8.07 -1.74
CA LEU A 163 9.39 -6.64 -1.47
C LEU A 163 10.71 -5.97 -1.09
N THR A 164 11.48 -6.59 -0.19
CA THR A 164 12.76 -6.04 0.25
C THR A 164 13.76 -5.95 -0.91
N GLY A 165 13.89 -7.03 -1.71
CA GLY A 165 14.80 -7.04 -2.85
C GLY A 165 14.42 -6.02 -3.92
N LEU A 166 13.11 -5.82 -4.18
CA LEU A 166 12.64 -4.77 -5.08
C LEU A 166 12.97 -3.36 -4.55
N ALA A 167 12.73 -3.12 -3.25
CA ALA A 167 13.04 -1.83 -2.64
C ALA A 167 14.55 -1.52 -2.69
N GLU A 168 15.41 -2.51 -2.43
CA GLU A 168 16.86 -2.37 -2.53
C GLU A 168 17.30 -2.11 -3.98
N TYR A 169 16.71 -2.79 -4.95
CA TYR A 169 16.96 -2.54 -6.36
C TYR A 169 16.59 -1.10 -6.76
N LEU A 170 15.40 -0.63 -6.36
CA LEU A 170 14.96 0.74 -6.63
C LEU A 170 15.84 1.80 -5.98
N LEU A 171 16.45 1.52 -4.82
CA LEU A 171 17.39 2.44 -4.20
C LEU A 171 18.67 2.65 -5.03
N ILE A 172 19.05 1.68 -5.85
CA ILE A 172 20.25 1.70 -6.70
C ILE A 172 19.88 2.23 -8.10
N HIS A 173 18.88 1.64 -8.73
CA HIS A 173 18.55 1.86 -10.15
C HIS A 173 17.42 2.89 -10.37
N GLU A 174 16.73 3.29 -9.29
CA GLU A 174 15.66 4.31 -9.26
C GLU A 174 14.38 3.94 -10.04
N THR A 175 14.46 3.05 -11.02
CA THR A 175 13.32 2.62 -11.85
C THR A 175 13.48 1.16 -12.25
N ILE A 176 12.36 0.44 -12.39
CA ILE A 176 12.30 -0.89 -12.98
C ILE A 176 11.12 -0.95 -13.96
N GLU A 177 11.34 -1.55 -15.12
CA GLU A 177 10.30 -1.78 -16.15
C GLU A 177 9.41 -2.98 -15.76
N GLY A 178 8.18 -2.99 -16.27
CA GLY A 178 7.18 -3.99 -15.90
C GLY A 178 7.58 -5.44 -16.27
N ASP A 179 8.28 -5.63 -17.38
CA ASP A 179 8.73 -6.97 -17.80
C ASP A 179 9.83 -7.50 -16.87
N ASP A 180 10.76 -6.65 -16.44
CA ASP A 180 11.81 -7.00 -15.48
C ASP A 180 11.24 -7.25 -14.08
N PHE A 181 10.28 -6.42 -13.67
CA PHE A 181 9.55 -6.61 -12.42
C PHE A 181 8.79 -7.94 -12.43
N ARG A 182 8.11 -8.28 -13.51
CA ARG A 182 7.40 -9.56 -13.65
C ARG A 182 8.37 -10.72 -13.55
N TYR A 183 9.48 -10.66 -14.33
CA TYR A 183 10.53 -11.68 -14.27
C TYR A 183 11.05 -11.87 -12.84
N TYR A 184 11.31 -10.76 -12.14
CA TYR A 184 11.75 -10.79 -10.76
C TYR A 184 10.74 -11.50 -9.82
N CYS A 185 9.46 -11.16 -9.93
CA CYS A 185 8.42 -11.79 -9.11
C CYS A 185 8.26 -13.29 -9.38
N GLU A 186 8.44 -13.72 -10.62
CA GLU A 186 8.30 -15.12 -11.05
C GLU A 186 9.52 -15.98 -10.67
N HIS A 187 10.74 -15.41 -10.69
CA HIS A 187 11.98 -16.16 -10.55
C HIS A 187 12.74 -15.85 -9.24
N GLY A 188 12.38 -14.80 -8.51
CA GLY A 188 13.05 -14.38 -7.28
C GLY A 188 14.44 -13.76 -7.48
N VAL A 189 14.83 -13.49 -8.72
CA VAL A 189 16.12 -12.88 -9.08
C VAL A 189 15.90 -11.78 -10.12
N MET A 190 16.64 -10.67 -10.00
CA MET A 190 16.58 -9.60 -10.99
C MET A 190 17.15 -10.08 -12.33
N PRO A 191 16.56 -9.69 -13.48
CA PRO A 191 17.13 -9.97 -14.77
C PRO A 191 18.48 -9.26 -14.91
N VAL A 192 19.42 -9.90 -15.60
CA VAL A 192 20.75 -9.32 -15.87
C VAL A 192 20.72 -8.70 -17.26
N HIS A 193 20.88 -7.40 -17.33
CA HIS A 193 21.02 -6.69 -18.60
C HIS A 193 22.49 -6.54 -19.00
N PRO A 194 22.83 -6.55 -20.30
CA PRO A 194 24.22 -6.42 -20.78
C PRO A 194 24.93 -5.16 -20.31
N ASP A 195 24.17 -4.11 -19.94
CA ASP A 195 24.66 -2.83 -19.47
C ASP A 195 24.82 -2.75 -17.93
N ASP A 196 24.43 -3.80 -17.20
CA ASP A 196 24.57 -3.88 -15.74
C ASP A 196 26.04 -4.14 -15.37
N THR A 197 26.85 -3.10 -15.37
CA THR A 197 28.24 -3.14 -14.90
C THR A 197 28.38 -3.06 -13.37
N ILE A 198 27.26 -3.07 -12.64
CA ILE A 198 27.21 -2.98 -11.17
C ILE A 198 26.98 -4.38 -10.60
N GLU A 199 27.93 -4.87 -9.81
CA GLU A 199 27.75 -6.13 -9.07
C GLU A 199 26.48 -6.07 -8.21
N PRO A 200 25.60 -7.11 -8.26
CA PRO A 200 24.42 -7.16 -7.42
C PRO A 200 24.84 -7.11 -5.95
N PRO A 201 24.12 -6.35 -5.10
CA PRO A 201 24.40 -6.35 -3.67
C PRO A 201 24.29 -7.77 -3.11
N ALA A 202 25.30 -8.18 -2.33
CA ALA A 202 25.33 -9.48 -1.68
C ALA A 202 24.03 -9.70 -0.88
N LYS A 203 23.43 -10.90 -1.01
CA LYS A 203 22.21 -11.29 -0.29
C LYS A 203 22.36 -11.01 1.20
N VAL A 204 21.75 -9.96 1.70
CA VAL A 204 21.56 -9.74 3.13
C VAL A 204 20.25 -10.44 3.52
N ILE A 205 20.33 -11.75 3.73
CA ILE A 205 19.24 -12.52 4.33
C ILE A 205 19.28 -12.20 5.83
N ARG A 206 18.59 -11.17 6.27
CA ARG A 206 18.22 -11.04 7.68
C ARG A 206 16.96 -11.86 7.89
N ARG A 207 17.10 -13.01 8.53
CA ARG A 207 15.96 -13.79 9.03
C ARG A 207 15.25 -12.94 10.09
N MET A 208 13.94 -12.77 9.96
CA MET A 208 13.07 -12.05 10.92
C MET A 208 12.99 -12.73 12.31
N ASP A 209 13.77 -13.81 12.56
CA ASP A 209 13.75 -14.58 13.82
C ASP A 209 14.86 -14.18 14.80
N GLU A 210 15.73 -13.23 14.47
CA GLU A 210 16.69 -12.73 15.46
C GLU A 210 16.04 -11.64 16.31
N ALA A 211 15.63 -12.02 17.52
CA ALA A 211 15.24 -11.09 18.57
C ALA A 211 16.37 -10.08 18.83
N PRO A 212 16.06 -8.80 19.12
CA PRO A 212 17.08 -7.81 19.41
C PRO A 212 17.92 -8.26 20.61
N GLU A 213 19.25 -8.33 20.42
CA GLU A 213 20.18 -8.55 21.53
C GLU A 213 19.96 -7.48 22.59
N THR A 214 19.61 -7.93 23.81
CA THR A 214 19.56 -7.05 24.98
C THR A 214 20.93 -6.44 25.22
N PRO A 215 21.06 -5.11 25.38
CA PRO A 215 22.32 -4.49 25.71
C PRO A 215 22.83 -5.04 27.06
N GLN A 216 24.05 -5.52 27.08
CA GLN A 216 24.74 -5.89 28.33
C GLN A 216 24.90 -4.62 29.18
N PRO A 217 24.69 -4.69 30.51
CA PRO A 217 24.93 -3.56 31.39
C PRO A 217 26.42 -3.20 31.39
N ASP A 218 26.72 -1.94 31.16
CA ASP A 218 28.06 -1.36 31.20
C ASP A 218 28.77 -1.70 32.51
N ALA A 219 30.02 -2.18 32.38
CA ALA A 219 30.91 -2.43 33.47
C ALA A 219 31.17 -1.14 34.26
N GLU A 220 31.12 -1.27 35.60
CA GLU A 220 31.38 -0.22 36.59
C GLU A 220 32.58 0.67 36.24
N ALA A 221 32.33 1.99 36.22
CA ALA A 221 33.40 2.99 36.17
C ALA A 221 34.16 2.97 37.52
N PRO A 222 35.53 3.12 37.49
CA PRO A 222 36.32 3.14 38.71
C PRO A 222 36.06 4.40 39.53
N ALA A 223 35.98 4.22 40.86
CA ALA A 223 35.75 5.28 41.85
C ALA A 223 36.80 6.35 41.78
N GLN A 224 36.37 7.63 41.81
CA GLN A 224 37.25 8.80 41.98
C GLN A 224 37.72 8.90 43.43
N PRO A 225 38.97 9.30 43.71
CA PRO A 225 39.47 9.45 45.06
C PRO A 225 38.93 10.73 45.71
N GLU A 226 38.57 10.61 46.99
CA GLU A 226 38.12 11.71 47.85
C GLU A 226 39.24 12.76 48.02
N ALA A 227 38.84 14.06 47.92
CA ALA A 227 39.67 15.20 48.27
C ALA A 227 39.72 15.40 49.77
N PRO A 228 40.88 15.79 50.37
CA PRO A 228 40.97 15.98 51.83
C PRO A 228 40.37 17.29 52.23
N SER A 229 39.64 17.24 53.35
CA SER A 229 39.09 18.38 54.10
C SER A 229 40.17 19.21 54.79
N ALA A 230 40.10 20.52 54.59
CA ALA A 230 40.67 21.52 55.49
C ALA A 230 39.60 22.59 55.77
#